data_b0a3398ffa4b6aee07fb1340155a1054
#
_entry.id   b0a3398ffa4b6aee07fb1340155a1054
#
_cell.length_a   1.000
_cell.length_b   1.000
_cell.length_c   1.000
_cell.angle_alpha   90.00
_cell.angle_beta   90.00
_cell.angle_gamma   90.00
#
_symmetry.space_group_name_H-M   'P 1'
#
loop_
_entity.id
_entity.type
_entity.pdbx_description
1 polymer ?
#
loop_
_entity_poly.entity_id
_entity_poly.type
_entity_poly.pdbx_seq_one_letter_code
_entity_poly.pdbx_strand_id
1 'polypeptide(L)'
;MAKNNSALEQLKSFLNELFQFDSQDLDFGVYKILHYKRKEIKDFIDELLVDKVQEQLQTLTSEESKKAAEQLKELEQDEFIQGWINANEEERKAAEKFGKQKIAEYKRIKTQVTEAKVSGETENHIYNHLTLFFSRYYDKGDFISKRRFGKNEKYMVPYNGEETHFYWANHDQYYIKSSKTFQKYAFKITTRQDNIVVNFKLTSAQLEQGNVKADEPNFFILSEKEAEIGEQETNFFFEYRPLTDEEKKTFKGNNKQDVLDERAFETLKDKYSNEVNLVKLWETDKDDKALLLKKINHYTRKNKYDFFIHKNLKGFLQRELDYYIKSELINVDDLYVTEVDSYFDRLKHNVKTIKVFKNIADTIIQFVSQIEDFQKKLWEKKKFVLSTEWVITIDRLVEYIGEETAKTILEEVIKNEKQVAEWKELFGEEIFADWKKIKFSELVQSDKDKQTKLDFSQNNSNEIAWLKLPIDTVHFPKDFKIDLLNKLSEKIDLEEKADGLVMHSDNYHGNILMSGKYNNSIKCIYIDPPYNGKSSEIIYKNTFKHSSWVTLMQNRIQISKELFTENTVKIVAIDENEVEHLGMLLKGEFGDKKITCIPVIINPGGT
;
A
#
# COMPACT_ATOMS: atom_id res chain seq x y z
N MET A 1 -33.99 24.14 4.64
CA MET A 1 -33.38 23.14 3.76
C MET A 1 -31.86 23.28 3.56
N ALA A 2 -31.23 24.42 3.78
CA ALA A 2 -29.80 24.62 3.51
C ALA A 2 -28.81 24.09 4.58
N LYS A 3 -29.25 23.72 5.79
CA LYS A 3 -28.38 23.18 6.85
C LYS A 3 -28.23 21.65 6.84
N ASN A 4 -29.14 20.91 6.19
CA ASN A 4 -29.08 19.44 6.16
C ASN A 4 -28.06 18.89 5.15
N ASN A 5 -27.63 19.68 4.17
CA ASN A 5 -26.67 19.25 3.14
C ASN A 5 -25.20 19.19 3.64
N SER A 6 -24.88 19.87 4.75
CA SER A 6 -23.49 20.04 5.17
C SER A 6 -22.85 18.72 5.67
N ALA A 7 -23.55 17.92 6.49
CA ALA A 7 -22.96 16.69 7.06
C ALA A 7 -22.86 15.54 6.04
N LEU A 8 -23.87 15.40 5.17
CA LEU A 8 -23.82 14.44 4.06
C LEU A 8 -22.72 14.80 3.06
N GLU A 9 -22.59 16.07 2.71
CA GLU A 9 -21.52 16.53 1.82
C GLU A 9 -20.13 16.35 2.43
N GLN A 10 -19.99 16.54 3.74
CA GLN A 10 -18.76 16.24 4.47
C GLN A 10 -18.43 14.73 4.42
N LEU A 11 -19.43 13.86 4.65
CA LEU A 11 -19.23 12.41 4.55
C LEU A 11 -18.86 12.01 3.11
N LYS A 12 -19.55 12.54 2.09
CA LYS A 12 -19.22 12.28 0.69
C LYS A 12 -17.81 12.76 0.33
N SER A 13 -17.45 13.96 0.77
CA SER A 13 -16.10 14.51 0.58
C SER A 13 -15.04 13.62 1.22
N PHE A 14 -15.29 13.17 2.45
CA PHE A 14 -14.40 12.25 3.16
C PHE A 14 -14.29 10.89 2.45
N LEU A 15 -15.40 10.32 1.96
CA LEU A 15 -15.38 9.07 1.21
C LEU A 15 -14.67 9.22 -0.14
N ASN A 16 -14.83 10.35 -0.84
CA ASN A 16 -14.08 10.66 -2.05
C ASN A 16 -12.57 10.74 -1.77
N GLU A 17 -12.17 11.31 -0.64
CA GLU A 17 -10.79 11.33 -0.19
C GLU A 17 -10.30 9.92 0.18
N LEU A 18 -11.11 9.14 0.91
CA LEU A 18 -10.82 7.75 1.28
C LEU A 18 -10.55 6.88 0.06
N PHE A 19 -11.36 7.01 -0.98
CA PHE A 19 -11.17 6.31 -2.26
C PHE A 19 -10.18 7.00 -3.20
N GLN A 20 -9.53 8.06 -2.73
CA GLN A 20 -8.48 8.77 -3.45
C GLN A 20 -8.88 9.19 -4.87
N PHE A 21 -10.11 9.71 -5.04
CA PHE A 21 -10.59 10.18 -6.34
C PHE A 21 -9.72 11.26 -6.96
N ASP A 22 -9.00 12.04 -6.15
CA ASP A 22 -8.05 13.06 -6.60
C ASP A 22 -6.74 12.47 -7.13
N SER A 23 -6.52 11.16 -6.91
CA SER A 23 -5.32 10.43 -7.35
C SER A 23 -5.53 9.70 -8.69
N GLN A 24 -6.37 10.25 -9.59
CA GLN A 24 -6.72 9.67 -10.90
C GLN A 24 -5.52 9.35 -11.79
N ASP A 25 -4.41 9.96 -11.48
CA ASP A 25 -3.22 10.03 -12.31
C ASP A 25 -2.20 8.94 -11.95
N LEU A 26 -2.51 8.11 -10.94
CA LEU A 26 -1.63 7.05 -10.47
C LEU A 26 -2.02 5.71 -11.11
N ASP A 27 -1.26 5.26 -12.12
CA ASP A 27 -1.52 4.01 -12.86
C ASP A 27 -0.66 2.83 -12.37
N PHE A 28 -0.59 2.60 -11.05
CA PHE A 28 0.14 1.45 -10.50
C PHE A 28 -0.54 0.88 -9.24
N GLY A 29 -0.31 -0.39 -8.97
CA GLY A 29 -0.74 -1.11 -7.77
C GLY A 29 -2.20 -0.87 -7.39
N VAL A 30 -2.42 -0.39 -6.17
CA VAL A 30 -3.72 -0.04 -5.59
C VAL A 30 -4.48 0.98 -6.42
N TYR A 31 -3.80 2.02 -6.90
CA TYR A 31 -4.43 3.11 -7.64
C TYR A 31 -5.04 2.64 -8.96
N LYS A 32 -4.39 1.69 -9.64
CA LYS A 32 -4.93 1.08 -10.86
C LYS A 32 -6.26 0.37 -10.61
N ILE A 33 -6.40 -0.26 -9.45
CA ILE A 33 -7.64 -0.93 -9.04
C ILE A 33 -8.73 0.09 -8.76
N LEU A 34 -8.42 1.13 -7.99
CA LEU A 34 -9.35 2.21 -7.70
C LEU A 34 -9.80 2.92 -8.98
N HIS A 35 -8.88 3.11 -9.93
CA HIS A 35 -9.19 3.67 -11.24
C HIS A 35 -10.13 2.76 -12.05
N TYR A 36 -9.84 1.46 -12.09
CA TYR A 36 -10.68 0.49 -12.79
C TYR A 36 -12.09 0.39 -12.20
N LYS A 37 -12.21 0.48 -10.86
CA LYS A 37 -13.47 0.43 -10.11
C LYS A 37 -14.12 1.80 -9.89
N ARG A 38 -13.57 2.85 -10.46
CA ARG A 38 -13.97 4.23 -10.20
C ARG A 38 -15.47 4.48 -10.41
N LYS A 39 -16.04 3.97 -11.50
CA LYS A 39 -17.46 4.13 -11.78
C LYS A 39 -18.30 3.51 -10.67
N GLU A 40 -18.01 2.26 -10.30
CA GLU A 40 -18.72 1.55 -9.23
C GLU A 40 -18.59 2.27 -7.88
N ILE A 41 -17.41 2.82 -7.59
CA ILE A 41 -17.17 3.58 -6.35
C ILE A 41 -17.97 4.88 -6.36
N LYS A 42 -18.01 5.58 -7.48
CA LYS A 42 -18.78 6.82 -7.61
C LYS A 42 -20.28 6.56 -7.51
N ASP A 43 -20.78 5.57 -8.22
CA ASP A 43 -22.19 5.15 -8.16
C ASP A 43 -22.57 4.75 -6.71
N PHE A 44 -21.64 4.10 -5.98
CA PHE A 44 -21.86 3.77 -4.57
C PHE A 44 -21.99 5.03 -3.70
N ILE A 45 -21.09 6.01 -3.84
CA ILE A 45 -21.08 7.22 -2.98
C ILE A 45 -22.25 8.14 -3.31
N ASP A 46 -22.50 8.37 -4.60
CA ASP A 46 -23.45 9.37 -5.05
C ASP A 46 -24.92 8.88 -4.99
N GLU A 47 -25.16 7.60 -5.24
CA GLU A 47 -26.50 7.01 -5.37
C GLU A 47 -26.78 5.96 -4.29
N LEU A 48 -26.10 4.81 -4.33
CA LEU A 48 -26.42 3.65 -3.48
C LEU A 48 -26.34 3.93 -1.98
N LEU A 49 -25.32 4.69 -1.55
CA LEU A 49 -25.15 5.05 -0.15
C LEU A 49 -26.28 6.00 0.30
N VAL A 50 -26.60 6.98 -0.53
CA VAL A 50 -27.68 7.96 -0.23
C VAL A 50 -29.02 7.26 -0.11
N ASP A 51 -29.35 6.39 -1.08
CA ASP A 51 -30.60 5.61 -1.08
C ASP A 51 -30.69 4.71 0.14
N LYS A 52 -29.60 4.01 0.49
CA LYS A 52 -29.50 3.17 1.68
C LYS A 52 -29.69 3.96 2.97
N VAL A 53 -29.07 5.13 3.06
CA VAL A 53 -29.24 6.02 4.22
C VAL A 53 -30.69 6.47 4.33
N GLN A 54 -31.29 6.91 3.25
CA GLN A 54 -32.70 7.34 3.25
C GLN A 54 -33.64 6.17 3.61
N GLU A 55 -33.44 4.97 3.05
CA GLU A 55 -34.19 3.78 3.40
C GLU A 55 -34.09 3.49 4.92
N GLN A 56 -32.89 3.53 5.46
CA GLN A 56 -32.65 3.27 6.89
C GLN A 56 -33.25 4.37 7.78
N LEU A 57 -33.17 5.63 7.38
CA LEU A 57 -33.78 6.75 8.11
C LEU A 57 -35.32 6.67 8.10
N GLN A 58 -35.92 6.18 7.01
CA GLN A 58 -37.36 5.93 6.97
C GLN A 58 -37.81 4.89 7.99
N THR A 59 -36.94 3.97 8.39
CA THR A 59 -37.25 3.00 9.47
C THR A 59 -37.28 3.64 10.85
N LEU A 60 -36.67 4.81 11.04
CA LEU A 60 -36.75 5.58 12.27
C LEU A 60 -38.12 6.25 12.43
N THR A 61 -38.76 6.59 11.32
CA THR A 61 -40.11 7.10 11.31
C THR A 61 -41.06 5.92 11.55
N SER A 62 -41.57 5.81 12.77
CA SER A 62 -42.49 4.71 13.11
C SER A 62 -43.75 4.79 12.25
N GLU A 63 -44.41 3.66 12.02
CA GLU A 63 -45.73 3.64 11.39
C GLU A 63 -46.74 4.52 12.16
N GLU A 64 -46.53 4.65 13.48
CA GLU A 64 -47.30 5.57 14.33
C GLU A 64 -47.05 7.03 13.98
N SER A 65 -45.82 7.42 13.62
CA SER A 65 -45.54 8.80 13.17
C SER A 65 -46.09 9.10 11.79
N LYS A 66 -46.19 8.11 10.89
CA LYS A 66 -46.87 8.28 9.59
C LYS A 66 -48.37 8.46 9.79
N LYS A 67 -48.99 7.62 10.64
CA LYS A 67 -50.41 7.76 10.99
C LYS A 67 -50.67 9.08 11.71
N ALA A 68 -49.80 9.50 12.61
CA ALA A 68 -49.88 10.79 13.31
C ALA A 68 -49.78 11.96 12.31
N ALA A 69 -48.91 11.88 11.28
CA ALA A 69 -48.80 12.91 10.24
C ALA A 69 -50.07 12.99 9.33
N GLU A 70 -50.68 11.85 9.03
CA GLU A 70 -51.95 11.81 8.32
C GLU A 70 -53.07 12.37 9.18
N GLN A 71 -53.17 11.96 10.45
CA GLN A 71 -54.13 12.50 11.40
C GLN A 71 -53.94 14.00 11.64
N LEU A 72 -52.71 14.49 11.67
CA LEU A 72 -52.42 15.91 11.79
C LEU A 72 -52.96 16.69 10.58
N LYS A 73 -52.78 16.17 9.37
CA LYS A 73 -53.34 16.78 8.15
C LYS A 73 -54.84 16.83 8.17
N GLU A 74 -55.50 15.76 8.62
CA GLU A 74 -56.95 15.71 8.77
C GLU A 74 -57.44 16.73 9.79
N LEU A 75 -56.77 16.83 10.97
CA LEU A 75 -57.08 17.80 11.99
C LEU A 75 -56.80 19.24 11.54
N GLU A 76 -55.78 19.49 10.74
CA GLU A 76 -55.50 20.82 10.18
C GLU A 76 -56.48 21.24 9.09
N GLN A 77 -57.25 20.31 8.49
CA GLN A 77 -58.33 20.60 7.56
C GLN A 77 -59.67 20.83 8.28
N ASP A 78 -59.77 20.52 9.56
CA ASP A 78 -60.97 20.71 10.34
C ASP A 78 -61.25 22.21 10.63
N GLU A 79 -62.42 22.68 10.28
CA GLU A 79 -62.80 24.11 10.39
C GLU A 79 -62.64 24.69 11.80
N PHE A 80 -62.90 23.89 12.85
CA PHE A 80 -62.75 24.32 14.22
C PHE A 80 -61.27 24.49 14.60
N ILE A 81 -60.42 23.56 14.21
CA ILE A 81 -58.97 23.63 14.46
C ILE A 81 -58.36 24.76 13.63
N GLN A 82 -58.74 24.95 12.40
CA GLN A 82 -58.31 26.09 11.57
C GLN A 82 -58.72 27.44 12.22
N GLY A 83 -59.95 27.54 12.71
CA GLY A 83 -60.41 28.69 13.42
C GLY A 83 -59.56 28.97 14.68
N TRP A 84 -59.25 27.94 15.45
CA TRP A 84 -58.41 28.06 16.63
C TRP A 84 -56.95 28.41 16.30
N ILE A 85 -56.36 27.89 15.25
CA ILE A 85 -54.99 28.21 14.82
C ILE A 85 -54.88 29.70 14.45
N ASN A 86 -55.87 30.22 13.74
CA ASN A 86 -55.87 31.58 13.21
C ASN A 86 -56.44 32.61 14.20
N ALA A 87 -56.99 32.18 15.35
CA ALA A 87 -57.60 33.02 16.37
C ALA A 87 -56.58 33.84 17.20
N ASN A 88 -57.00 34.99 17.71
CA ASN A 88 -56.23 35.75 18.67
C ASN A 88 -56.22 35.08 20.07
N GLU A 89 -55.47 35.61 21.02
CA GLU A 89 -55.24 34.95 22.31
C GLU A 89 -56.49 34.81 23.19
N GLU A 90 -57.41 35.75 23.11
CA GLU A 90 -58.72 35.71 23.83
C GLU A 90 -59.66 34.69 23.21
N GLU A 91 -59.75 34.68 21.91
CA GLU A 91 -60.55 33.69 21.14
C GLU A 91 -60.03 32.27 21.32
N ARG A 92 -58.75 32.09 21.36
CA ARG A 92 -58.11 30.79 21.67
C ARG A 92 -58.49 30.27 23.04
N LYS A 93 -58.43 31.10 24.06
CA LYS A 93 -58.86 30.75 25.43
C LYS A 93 -60.34 30.41 25.52
N ALA A 94 -61.19 31.10 24.76
CA ALA A 94 -62.61 30.79 24.66
C ALA A 94 -62.84 29.45 23.94
N ALA A 95 -62.21 29.23 22.82
CA ALA A 95 -62.32 27.98 22.01
C ALA A 95 -61.79 26.76 22.79
N GLU A 96 -60.76 26.92 23.65
CA GLU A 96 -60.26 25.87 24.53
C GLU A 96 -61.25 25.39 25.59
N LYS A 97 -62.23 26.23 25.98
CA LYS A 97 -63.31 25.81 26.87
C LYS A 97 -64.34 24.89 26.20
N PHE A 98 -64.59 25.11 24.91
CA PHE A 98 -65.60 24.38 24.14
C PHE A 98 -65.03 23.16 23.39
N GLY A 99 -63.76 23.21 22.95
CA GLY A 99 -63.12 22.17 22.17
C GLY A 99 -61.92 21.52 22.86
N LYS A 100 -61.91 21.46 24.18
CA LYS A 100 -60.75 21.02 24.98
C LYS A 100 -60.16 19.69 24.53
N GLN A 101 -60.96 18.68 24.20
CA GLN A 101 -60.52 17.37 23.76
C GLN A 101 -59.84 17.44 22.40
N LYS A 102 -60.48 18.12 21.44
CA LYS A 102 -60.00 18.20 20.07
C LYS A 102 -58.71 19.02 19.92
N ILE A 103 -58.58 20.10 20.70
CA ILE A 103 -57.37 20.92 20.78
C ILE A 103 -56.27 20.17 21.48
N ALA A 104 -56.55 19.41 22.53
CA ALA A 104 -55.58 18.57 23.21
C ALA A 104 -55.07 17.46 22.31
N GLU A 105 -55.94 16.85 21.52
CA GLU A 105 -55.59 15.86 20.55
C GLU A 105 -54.69 16.45 19.43
N TYR A 106 -55.06 17.61 18.88
CA TYR A 106 -54.25 18.34 17.91
C TYR A 106 -52.85 18.68 18.49
N LYS A 107 -52.78 19.22 19.69
CA LYS A 107 -51.52 19.54 20.36
C LYS A 107 -50.65 18.27 20.56
N ARG A 108 -51.28 17.17 21.01
CA ARG A 108 -50.59 15.88 21.21
C ARG A 108 -50.04 15.35 19.88
N ILE A 109 -50.87 15.29 18.84
CA ILE A 109 -50.46 14.76 17.54
C ILE A 109 -49.40 15.67 16.87
N LYS A 110 -49.56 17.00 17.02
CA LYS A 110 -48.59 17.98 16.55
C LYS A 110 -47.24 17.83 17.25
N THR A 111 -47.23 17.55 18.54
CA THR A 111 -45.99 17.24 19.30
C THR A 111 -45.39 15.97 18.80
N GLN A 112 -46.18 14.88 18.60
CA GLN A 112 -45.68 13.61 18.05
C GLN A 112 -45.07 13.78 16.65
N VAL A 113 -45.70 14.58 15.77
CA VAL A 113 -45.21 14.86 14.40
C VAL A 113 -43.98 15.79 14.47
N THR A 114 -43.91 16.71 15.41
CA THR A 114 -42.78 17.61 15.61
C THR A 114 -41.57 16.84 16.15
N GLU A 115 -41.81 15.92 17.07
CA GLU A 115 -40.78 15.01 17.59
C GLU A 115 -40.30 14.03 16.48
N ALA A 116 -41.18 13.61 15.58
CA ALA A 116 -40.80 12.84 14.38
C ALA A 116 -40.01 13.68 13.34
N LYS A 117 -40.21 15.01 13.30
CA LYS A 117 -39.40 15.95 12.50
C LYS A 117 -38.01 16.24 13.05
N VAL A 118 -37.65 15.70 14.22
CA VAL A 118 -36.27 15.66 14.76
C VAL A 118 -35.32 14.82 13.87
N SER A 119 -35.84 14.26 12.78
CA SER A 119 -35.07 13.46 11.82
C SER A 119 -33.83 14.17 11.25
N GLY A 120 -33.85 15.49 11.08
CA GLY A 120 -32.73 16.24 10.51
C GLY A 120 -31.50 16.35 11.44
N GLU A 121 -31.73 16.48 12.75
CA GLU A 121 -30.64 16.49 13.74
C GLU A 121 -30.07 15.08 13.92
N THR A 122 -30.94 14.07 13.95
CA THR A 122 -30.55 12.66 14.03
C THR A 122 -29.77 12.22 12.78
N GLU A 123 -30.18 12.67 11.60
CA GLU A 123 -29.49 12.43 10.34
C GLU A 123 -28.09 13.04 10.36
N ASN A 124 -27.96 14.31 10.73
CA ASN A 124 -26.67 14.97 10.86
C ASN A 124 -25.77 14.31 11.91
N HIS A 125 -26.34 13.85 13.01
CA HIS A 125 -25.63 13.11 14.05
C HIS A 125 -25.06 11.80 13.51
N ILE A 126 -25.84 11.04 12.73
CA ILE A 126 -25.38 9.80 12.09
C ILE A 126 -24.23 10.09 11.10
N TYR A 127 -24.35 11.08 10.23
CA TYR A 127 -23.30 11.42 9.27
C TYR A 127 -22.00 11.88 9.95
N ASN A 128 -22.12 12.68 10.99
CA ASN A 128 -20.97 13.12 11.76
C ASN A 128 -20.25 11.94 12.43
N HIS A 129 -21.01 11.02 13.04
CA HIS A 129 -20.42 9.83 13.65
C HIS A 129 -19.81 8.87 12.64
N LEU A 130 -20.37 8.72 11.43
CA LEU A 130 -19.76 7.96 10.34
C LEU A 130 -18.42 8.57 9.95
N THR A 131 -18.39 9.88 9.73
CA THR A 131 -17.16 10.60 9.39
C THR A 131 -16.12 10.47 10.51
N LEU A 132 -16.50 10.66 11.78
CA LEU A 132 -15.62 10.53 12.94
C LEU A 132 -15.09 9.09 13.10
N PHE A 133 -15.93 8.07 12.86
CA PHE A 133 -15.50 6.68 12.93
C PHE A 133 -14.43 6.38 11.88
N PHE A 134 -14.73 6.61 10.61
CA PHE A 134 -13.80 6.26 9.53
C PHE A 134 -12.53 7.12 9.52
N SER A 135 -12.60 8.40 9.91
CA SER A 135 -11.42 9.27 10.02
C SER A 135 -10.39 8.81 11.06
N ARG A 136 -10.77 7.91 11.95
CA ARG A 136 -9.83 7.29 12.91
C ARG A 136 -8.87 6.32 12.23
N TYR A 137 -9.26 5.75 11.09
CA TYR A 137 -8.51 4.69 10.38
C TYR A 137 -7.99 5.12 9.02
N TYR A 138 -8.38 6.28 8.54
CA TYR A 138 -7.96 6.79 7.24
C TYR A 138 -7.46 8.23 7.35
N ASP A 139 -6.33 8.49 6.71
CA ASP A 139 -5.76 9.82 6.56
C ASP A 139 -5.38 10.02 5.10
N LYS A 140 -6.00 11.01 4.45
CA LYS A 140 -5.80 11.29 3.02
C LYS A 140 -5.93 10.05 2.12
N GLY A 141 -6.93 9.22 2.44
CA GLY A 141 -7.24 8.00 1.71
C GLY A 141 -6.37 6.79 2.01
N ASP A 142 -5.38 6.92 2.87
CA ASP A 142 -4.54 5.80 3.28
C ASP A 142 -5.02 5.21 4.60
N PHE A 143 -5.13 3.89 4.67
CA PHE A 143 -5.42 3.21 5.92
C PHE A 143 -4.25 3.37 6.88
N ILE A 144 -4.55 3.82 8.09
CA ILE A 144 -3.56 4.01 9.15
C ILE A 144 -3.91 3.18 10.37
N SER A 145 -2.96 2.37 10.82
CA SER A 145 -3.02 1.75 12.15
C SER A 145 -2.74 2.81 13.21
N LYS A 146 -3.72 3.68 13.50
CA LYS A 146 -3.56 4.66 14.58
C LYS A 146 -3.47 3.94 15.91
N ARG A 147 -2.44 4.28 16.70
CA ARG A 147 -2.43 3.99 18.13
C ARG A 147 -3.57 4.78 18.76
N ARG A 148 -4.53 4.09 19.33
CA ARG A 148 -5.58 4.68 20.15
C ARG A 148 -5.08 4.91 21.59
N PHE A 149 -4.02 5.69 21.73
CA PHE A 149 -3.54 6.09 23.05
C PHE A 149 -3.73 7.59 23.24
N GLY A 150 -5.00 8.00 23.28
CA GLY A 150 -5.38 9.21 24.02
C GLY A 150 -5.45 8.88 25.51
N LYS A 151 -5.43 9.91 26.37
CA LYS A 151 -5.47 9.77 27.83
C LYS A 151 -6.66 8.92 28.34
N ASN A 152 -7.70 8.70 27.50
CA ASN A 152 -8.94 7.99 27.82
C ASN A 152 -9.30 6.87 26.80
N GLU A 153 -8.45 6.53 25.84
CA GLU A 153 -8.77 5.54 24.82
C GLU A 153 -8.09 4.20 25.15
N LYS A 154 -8.88 3.13 25.19
CA LYS A 154 -8.40 1.75 25.40
C LYS A 154 -8.33 1.03 24.06
N TYR A 155 -7.20 0.43 23.75
CA TYR A 155 -7.02 -0.41 22.58
C TYR A 155 -7.42 -1.86 22.90
N MET A 156 -8.24 -2.50 22.04
CA MET A 156 -8.56 -3.92 22.19
C MET A 156 -7.54 -4.75 21.41
N VAL A 157 -6.65 -5.42 22.12
CA VAL A 157 -5.76 -6.44 21.58
C VAL A 157 -6.48 -7.78 21.61
N PRO A 158 -6.55 -8.55 20.49
CA PRO A 158 -7.08 -9.91 20.53
C PRO A 158 -6.25 -10.75 21.49
N TYR A 159 -6.89 -11.29 22.51
CA TYR A 159 -6.24 -12.14 23.50
C TYR A 159 -6.37 -13.61 23.09
N ASN A 160 -5.24 -14.31 23.00
CA ASN A 160 -5.17 -15.71 22.57
C ASN A 160 -5.22 -16.72 23.73
N GLY A 161 -5.33 -16.26 24.98
CA GLY A 161 -5.35 -17.10 26.17
C GLY A 161 -3.99 -17.36 26.82
N GLU A 162 -2.89 -16.81 26.27
CA GLU A 162 -1.55 -16.89 26.86
C GLU A 162 -1.33 -15.78 27.90
N GLU A 163 -0.45 -16.02 28.87
CA GLU A 163 -0.12 -15.04 29.91
C GLU A 163 0.52 -13.78 29.34
N THR A 164 1.36 -13.93 28.29
CA THR A 164 1.96 -12.84 27.53
C THR A 164 1.73 -13.04 26.05
N HIS A 165 1.40 -11.95 25.34
CA HIS A 165 1.16 -11.97 23.91
C HIS A 165 1.93 -10.86 23.21
N PHE A 166 2.75 -11.23 22.22
CA PHE A 166 3.44 -10.26 21.37
C PHE A 166 2.50 -9.73 20.29
N TYR A 167 2.20 -8.44 20.33
CA TYR A 167 1.33 -7.76 19.38
C TYR A 167 1.92 -6.44 18.92
N TRP A 168 1.76 -6.09 17.66
CA TRP A 168 2.23 -4.84 17.07
C TRP A 168 1.17 -4.21 16.16
N ALA A 169 1.29 -2.90 15.89
CA ALA A 169 0.24 -2.11 15.25
C ALA A 169 -0.15 -2.59 13.84
N ASN A 170 0.78 -3.17 13.08
CA ASN A 170 0.55 -3.64 11.70
C ASN A 170 0.42 -5.17 11.61
N HIS A 171 0.09 -5.85 12.72
CA HIS A 171 0.04 -7.32 12.81
C HIS A 171 -0.85 -7.95 11.72
N ASP A 172 -2.02 -7.37 11.45
CA ASP A 172 -3.01 -7.90 10.52
C ASP A 172 -2.82 -7.40 9.07
N GLN A 173 -1.62 -7.00 8.69
CA GLN A 173 -1.34 -6.40 7.40
C GLN A 173 -0.24 -7.12 6.63
N TYR A 174 -0.28 -7.00 5.30
CA TYR A 174 0.87 -7.24 4.43
C TYR A 174 1.66 -5.96 4.27
N TYR A 175 2.97 -6.04 4.44
CA TYR A 175 3.88 -4.97 4.07
C TYR A 175 4.26 -5.09 2.60
N ILE A 176 3.97 -4.05 1.83
CA ILE A 176 4.22 -3.98 0.40
C ILE A 176 5.34 -2.98 0.14
N LYS A 177 6.52 -3.49 -0.22
CA LYS A 177 7.61 -2.62 -0.65
C LYS A 177 7.30 -2.07 -2.03
N SER A 178 7.25 -0.75 -2.16
CA SER A 178 7.08 -0.10 -3.46
C SER A 178 8.38 -0.26 -4.27
N SER A 179 8.37 -1.16 -5.25
CA SER A 179 9.52 -1.41 -6.11
C SER A 179 9.56 -0.54 -7.36
N LYS A 180 8.57 0.35 -7.55
CA LYS A 180 8.49 1.19 -8.74
C LYS A 180 8.40 2.66 -8.34
N THR A 181 9.43 3.42 -8.64
CA THR A 181 9.32 4.87 -8.75
C THR A 181 8.35 5.21 -9.88
N PHE A 182 7.50 6.21 -9.70
CA PHE A 182 6.61 6.66 -10.75
C PHE A 182 7.42 7.23 -11.92
N GLN A 183 7.52 6.47 -12.97
CA GLN A 183 8.13 6.98 -14.20
C GLN A 183 7.29 8.07 -14.84
N LYS A 184 5.98 8.01 -14.65
CA LYS A 184 5.02 8.98 -15.17
C LYS A 184 3.91 9.24 -14.15
N TYR A 185 3.66 10.53 -13.89
CA TYR A 185 2.51 11.01 -13.13
C TYR A 185 1.77 12.02 -13.99
N ALA A 186 0.46 11.89 -14.14
CA ALA A 186 -0.32 12.74 -15.01
C ALA A 186 -1.56 13.29 -14.29
N PHE A 187 -1.94 14.53 -14.53
CA PHE A 187 -3.19 15.10 -14.06
C PHE A 187 -3.77 16.07 -15.10
N LYS A 188 -5.07 16.32 -15.02
CA LYS A 188 -5.77 17.20 -15.96
C LYS A 188 -6.05 18.54 -15.32
N ILE A 189 -5.82 19.60 -16.08
CA ILE A 189 -6.31 20.93 -15.77
C ILE A 189 -7.35 21.33 -16.82
N THR A 190 -8.47 21.89 -16.37
CA THR A 190 -9.51 22.40 -17.25
C THR A 190 -9.29 23.91 -17.40
N THR A 191 -8.96 24.34 -18.59
CA THR A 191 -8.89 25.77 -18.97
C THR A 191 -10.22 26.22 -19.57
N ARG A 192 -10.33 27.49 -19.92
CA ARG A 192 -11.55 28.02 -20.55
C ARG A 192 -11.81 27.45 -21.95
N GLN A 193 -10.81 26.90 -22.59
CA GLN A 193 -10.85 26.44 -23.98
C GLN A 193 -10.74 24.92 -24.11
N ASP A 194 -9.88 24.26 -23.30
CA ASP A 194 -9.62 22.82 -23.40
C ASP A 194 -9.17 22.18 -22.07
N ASN A 195 -9.12 20.86 -22.08
CA ASN A 195 -8.53 20.07 -21.02
C ASN A 195 -7.08 19.73 -21.37
N ILE A 196 -6.13 20.18 -20.56
CA ILE A 196 -4.71 19.90 -20.75
C ILE A 196 -4.25 18.84 -19.77
N VAL A 197 -3.50 17.85 -20.26
CA VAL A 197 -2.85 16.83 -19.43
C VAL A 197 -1.45 17.31 -19.06
N VAL A 198 -1.19 17.47 -17.76
CA VAL A 198 0.13 17.80 -17.25
C VAL A 198 0.79 16.53 -16.73
N ASN A 199 1.99 16.21 -17.21
CA ASN A 199 2.73 15.02 -16.81
C ASN A 199 4.01 15.40 -16.07
N PHE A 200 4.35 14.63 -15.04
CA PHE A 200 5.68 14.55 -14.47
C PHE A 200 6.34 13.26 -14.96
N LYS A 201 7.49 13.37 -15.60
CA LYS A 201 8.25 12.26 -16.17
C LYS A 201 9.64 12.18 -15.55
N LEU A 202 10.11 10.98 -15.22
CA LEU A 202 11.50 10.79 -14.84
C LEU A 202 12.40 10.68 -16.09
N THR A 203 13.48 11.49 -16.13
CA THR A 203 14.48 11.44 -17.22
C THR A 203 15.58 10.44 -16.92
N SER A 204 15.98 10.32 -15.65
CA SER A 204 16.88 9.29 -15.18
C SER A 204 16.41 8.81 -13.80
N ALA A 205 16.34 7.52 -13.63
CA ALA A 205 16.25 6.91 -12.33
C ALA A 205 17.45 5.97 -12.25
N GLN A 206 18.37 6.23 -11.34
CA GLN A 206 19.29 5.19 -10.90
C GLN A 206 18.45 4.19 -10.10
N LEU A 207 17.82 3.29 -10.85
CA LEU A 207 16.80 2.36 -10.40
C LEU A 207 17.40 1.06 -9.84
N GLU A 208 18.45 1.15 -9.11
CA GLU A 208 18.74 0.10 -8.17
C GLU A 208 18.02 0.43 -6.87
N GLN A 209 16.84 -0.11 -6.74
CA GLN A 209 16.12 -0.16 -5.47
C GLN A 209 16.73 -1.26 -4.58
N GLY A 210 18.02 -1.15 -4.37
CA GLY A 210 18.68 -1.67 -3.21
C GLY A 210 18.36 -0.80 -1.99
N ASN A 211 18.73 -1.25 -0.81
CA ASN A 211 18.72 -0.44 0.38
C ASN A 211 19.47 0.87 0.10
N VAL A 212 18.72 1.97 -0.01
CA VAL A 212 19.33 3.29 -0.13
C VAL A 212 20.13 3.49 1.15
N LYS A 213 21.43 3.70 1.04
CA LYS A 213 22.24 4.00 2.20
C LYS A 213 21.69 5.25 2.86
N ALA A 214 21.43 5.21 4.15
CA ALA A 214 20.88 6.35 4.91
C ALA A 214 21.74 7.62 4.74
N ASP A 215 23.02 7.43 4.46
CA ASP A 215 23.98 8.52 4.25
C ASP A 215 23.83 9.21 2.89
N GLU A 216 23.18 8.57 1.90
CA GLU A 216 22.95 9.13 0.57
C GLU A 216 21.53 8.86 0.06
N PRO A 217 20.51 9.47 0.69
CA PRO A 217 19.13 9.28 0.26
C PRO A 217 18.87 9.92 -1.11
N ASN A 218 18.10 9.25 -1.96
CA ASN A 218 17.64 9.80 -3.22
C ASN A 218 16.50 10.78 -3.00
N PHE A 219 16.46 11.81 -3.84
CA PHE A 219 15.44 12.85 -3.87
C PHE A 219 14.87 13.03 -5.26
N PHE A 220 13.61 13.46 -5.35
CA PHE A 220 13.04 13.95 -6.58
C PHE A 220 13.50 15.39 -6.80
N ILE A 221 14.19 15.61 -7.88
CA ILE A 221 14.79 16.88 -8.22
C ILE A 221 14.29 17.29 -9.60
N LEU A 222 13.93 18.55 -9.78
CA LEU A 222 13.56 19.05 -11.10
C LEU A 222 14.76 18.90 -12.06
N SER A 223 14.54 18.23 -13.19
CA SER A 223 15.58 18.03 -14.20
C SER A 223 15.92 19.34 -14.90
N GLU A 224 17.15 19.45 -15.37
CA GLU A 224 17.58 20.56 -16.25
C GLU A 224 16.93 20.50 -17.63
N LYS A 225 16.34 19.37 -18.01
CA LYS A 225 15.59 19.23 -19.26
C LYS A 225 14.42 20.20 -19.28
N GLU A 226 14.31 20.98 -20.35
CA GLU A 226 13.22 21.91 -20.54
C GLU A 226 11.86 21.20 -20.64
N ALA A 227 10.81 21.90 -20.16
CA ALA A 227 9.46 21.38 -20.27
C ALA A 227 9.02 21.29 -21.74
N GLU A 228 8.31 20.25 -22.08
CA GLU A 228 7.66 20.10 -23.37
C GLU A 228 6.21 20.60 -23.24
N ILE A 229 5.95 21.81 -23.76
CA ILE A 229 4.63 22.46 -23.67
C ILE A 229 3.91 22.31 -25.00
N GLY A 230 2.79 21.60 -25.00
CA GLY A 230 1.92 21.42 -26.15
C GLY A 230 0.51 21.95 -25.89
N GLU A 231 -0.35 21.91 -26.91
CA GLU A 231 -1.74 22.38 -26.81
C GLU A 231 -2.60 21.51 -25.88
N GLN A 232 -2.39 20.18 -25.88
CA GLN A 232 -3.17 19.21 -25.10
C GLN A 232 -2.37 18.51 -24.01
N GLU A 233 -1.03 18.54 -24.06
CA GLU A 233 -0.16 17.85 -23.13
C GLU A 233 1.05 18.72 -22.79
N THR A 234 1.39 18.78 -21.49
CA THR A 234 2.61 19.43 -20.98
C THR A 234 3.39 18.42 -20.15
N ASN A 235 4.70 18.33 -20.40
CA ASN A 235 5.59 17.42 -19.71
C ASN A 235 6.64 18.19 -18.91
N PHE A 236 6.67 18.00 -17.59
CA PHE A 236 7.74 18.42 -16.70
C PHE A 236 8.61 17.24 -16.35
N PHE A 237 9.93 17.44 -16.27
CA PHE A 237 10.88 16.36 -16.08
C PHE A 237 11.55 16.44 -14.72
N PHE A 238 11.66 15.28 -14.07
CA PHE A 238 12.31 15.10 -12.78
C PHE A 238 13.41 14.05 -12.87
N GLU A 239 14.34 14.08 -11.93
CA GLU A 239 15.36 13.07 -11.68
C GLU A 239 15.18 12.50 -10.30
N TYR A 240 15.47 11.22 -10.14
CA TYR A 240 15.48 10.57 -8.82
C TYR A 240 16.89 10.09 -8.52
N ARG A 241 17.62 10.86 -7.73
CA ARG A 241 19.04 10.67 -7.46
C ARG A 241 19.46 11.24 -6.09
N PRO A 242 20.67 10.89 -5.58
CA PRO A 242 21.27 11.58 -4.45
C PRO A 242 21.55 13.07 -4.79
N LEU A 243 21.63 13.89 -3.74
CA LEU A 243 22.08 15.29 -3.88
C LEU A 243 23.57 15.35 -4.20
N THR A 244 23.95 16.23 -5.09
CA THR A 244 25.36 16.57 -5.33
C THR A 244 25.96 17.26 -4.10
N ASP A 245 27.29 17.37 -4.02
CA ASP A 245 27.97 18.01 -2.89
C ASP A 245 27.63 19.50 -2.77
N GLU A 246 27.32 20.17 -3.88
CA GLU A 246 26.86 21.56 -3.90
C GLU A 246 25.41 21.65 -3.39
N GLU A 247 24.55 20.74 -3.82
CA GLU A 247 23.16 20.65 -3.36
C GLU A 247 23.09 20.31 -1.87
N LYS A 248 23.94 19.41 -1.36
CA LYS A 248 24.06 19.09 0.08
C LYS A 248 24.42 20.32 0.93
N LYS A 249 25.23 21.25 0.40
CA LYS A 249 25.58 22.50 1.08
C LYS A 249 24.42 23.48 1.12
N THR A 250 23.61 23.49 0.06
CA THR A 250 22.47 24.41 -0.12
C THR A 250 21.25 23.95 0.67
N PHE A 251 20.93 22.64 0.63
CA PHE A 251 19.74 22.06 1.24
C PHE A 251 20.06 21.42 2.60
N LYS A 252 19.98 22.23 3.67
CA LYS A 252 20.21 21.80 5.06
C LYS A 252 18.89 21.57 5.78
N GLY A 253 18.83 20.58 6.66
CA GLY A 253 17.66 20.30 7.52
C GLY A 253 16.99 18.96 7.23
N ASN A 254 15.94 18.64 7.99
CA ASN A 254 15.27 17.34 7.94
C ASN A 254 14.23 17.22 6.81
N ASN A 255 13.71 18.35 6.30
CA ASN A 255 12.64 18.38 5.27
C ASN A 255 13.19 18.73 3.89
N LYS A 256 14.29 18.12 3.47
CA LYS A 256 14.98 18.44 2.21
C LYS A 256 14.08 18.32 0.99
N GLN A 257 13.20 17.33 0.94
CA GLN A 257 12.30 17.18 -0.22
C GLN A 257 11.28 18.29 -0.34
N ASP A 258 10.72 18.75 0.78
CA ASP A 258 9.74 19.85 0.74
C ASP A 258 10.39 21.13 0.20
N VAL A 259 11.65 21.37 0.56
CA VAL A 259 12.44 22.52 0.03
C VAL A 259 12.74 22.35 -1.46
N LEU A 260 13.04 21.13 -1.91
CA LEU A 260 13.26 20.82 -3.32
C LEU A 260 11.97 20.98 -4.15
N ASP A 261 10.83 20.58 -3.58
CA ASP A 261 9.51 20.72 -4.20
C ASP A 261 9.13 22.19 -4.37
N GLU A 262 9.36 23.02 -3.34
CA GLU A 262 9.16 24.48 -3.40
C GLU A 262 10.06 25.11 -4.45
N ARG A 263 11.35 24.75 -4.48
CA ARG A 263 12.27 25.26 -5.50
C ARG A 263 11.88 24.83 -6.91
N ALA A 264 11.44 23.58 -7.09
CA ALA A 264 10.94 23.11 -8.38
C ALA A 264 9.74 23.94 -8.84
N PHE A 265 8.81 24.21 -7.94
CA PHE A 265 7.66 25.07 -8.21
C PHE A 265 8.08 26.49 -8.62
N GLU A 266 8.94 27.15 -7.83
CA GLU A 266 9.42 28.51 -8.14
C GLU A 266 10.13 28.55 -9.50
N THR A 267 11.02 27.60 -9.77
CA THR A 267 11.74 27.51 -11.05
C THR A 267 10.79 27.35 -12.23
N LEU A 268 9.78 26.50 -12.11
CA LEU A 268 8.79 26.29 -13.18
C LEU A 268 7.90 27.52 -13.35
N LYS A 269 7.52 28.17 -12.26
CA LYS A 269 6.72 29.39 -12.30
C LYS A 269 7.46 30.53 -12.97
N ASP A 270 8.73 30.76 -12.62
CA ASP A 270 9.54 31.80 -13.21
C ASP A 270 9.74 31.61 -14.73
N LYS A 271 9.91 30.36 -15.16
CA LYS A 271 10.11 30.03 -16.58
C LYS A 271 8.82 30.07 -17.42
N TYR A 272 7.69 29.62 -16.84
CA TYR A 272 6.48 29.29 -17.63
C TYR A 272 5.21 30.02 -17.15
N SER A 273 5.30 31.02 -16.27
CA SER A 273 4.14 31.78 -15.80
C SER A 273 3.37 32.53 -16.88
N ASN A 274 4.04 32.86 -17.98
CA ASN A 274 3.46 33.58 -19.14
C ASN A 274 2.69 32.64 -20.09
N GLU A 275 2.79 31.34 -19.94
CA GLU A 275 2.09 30.37 -20.77
C GLU A 275 0.60 30.35 -20.46
N VAL A 276 -0.23 30.79 -21.41
CA VAL A 276 -1.68 30.97 -21.25
C VAL A 276 -2.36 29.64 -20.84
N ASN A 277 -1.87 28.55 -21.38
CA ASN A 277 -2.42 27.21 -21.11
C ASN A 277 -2.11 26.70 -19.68
N LEU A 278 -1.14 27.29 -18.99
CA LEU A 278 -0.68 26.85 -17.68
C LEU A 278 -1.11 27.74 -16.51
N VAL A 279 -1.86 28.83 -16.79
CA VAL A 279 -2.27 29.81 -15.76
C VAL A 279 -2.91 29.14 -14.54
N LYS A 280 -3.71 28.11 -14.76
CA LYS A 280 -4.39 27.39 -13.67
C LYS A 280 -3.44 26.64 -12.72
N LEU A 281 -2.22 26.32 -13.14
CA LEU A 281 -1.21 25.69 -12.30
C LEU A 281 -0.68 26.64 -11.21
N TRP A 282 -0.76 27.92 -11.45
CA TRP A 282 -0.24 28.98 -10.58
C TRP A 282 -1.30 29.54 -9.62
N GLU A 283 -2.59 29.23 -9.88
CA GLU A 283 -3.70 29.65 -9.02
C GLU A 283 -3.58 29.01 -7.63
N THR A 284 -3.74 29.83 -6.60
CA THR A 284 -3.78 29.39 -5.20
C THR A 284 -5.22 29.05 -4.79
N ASP A 285 -5.35 28.08 -3.92
CA ASP A 285 -6.65 27.72 -3.35
C ASP A 285 -6.87 28.36 -1.97
N LYS A 286 -7.86 27.83 -1.23
CA LYS A 286 -8.22 28.31 0.12
C LYS A 286 -7.09 28.15 1.16
N ASP A 287 -6.14 27.26 0.90
CA ASP A 287 -4.99 26.98 1.77
C ASP A 287 -3.73 27.77 1.34
N ASP A 288 -3.90 28.76 0.46
CA ASP A 288 -2.83 29.62 -0.08
C ASP A 288 -1.69 28.85 -0.77
N LYS A 289 -1.99 27.65 -1.31
CA LYS A 289 -1.04 26.83 -2.07
C LYS A 289 -1.43 26.71 -3.53
N ALA A 290 -0.45 26.95 -4.42
CA ALA A 290 -0.65 26.79 -5.85
C ALA A 290 -0.94 25.33 -6.23
N LEU A 291 -1.79 25.12 -7.24
CA LEU A 291 -2.16 23.78 -7.72
C LEU A 291 -0.93 22.95 -8.11
N LEU A 292 0.03 23.54 -8.85
CA LEU A 292 1.24 22.82 -9.24
C LEU A 292 2.07 22.37 -8.05
N LEU A 293 2.26 23.22 -7.03
CA LEU A 293 2.99 22.84 -5.82
C LEU A 293 2.31 21.69 -5.08
N LYS A 294 0.97 21.70 -5.00
CA LYS A 294 0.21 20.57 -4.43
C LYS A 294 0.45 19.27 -5.21
N LYS A 295 0.48 19.33 -6.54
CA LYS A 295 0.72 18.17 -7.41
C LYS A 295 2.17 17.67 -7.33
N ILE A 296 3.17 18.55 -7.25
CA ILE A 296 4.57 18.20 -7.01
C ILE A 296 4.70 17.50 -5.66
N ASN A 297 4.19 18.10 -4.58
CA ASN A 297 4.20 17.49 -3.24
C ASN A 297 3.49 16.11 -3.22
N HIS A 298 2.39 15.98 -3.95
CA HIS A 298 1.68 14.71 -4.04
C HIS A 298 2.53 13.66 -4.77
N TYR A 299 3.12 14.02 -5.90
CA TYR A 299 4.02 13.16 -6.67
C TYR A 299 5.21 12.67 -5.85
N THR A 300 5.94 13.58 -5.22
CA THR A 300 7.16 13.26 -4.46
C THR A 300 6.87 12.48 -3.19
N ARG A 301 5.76 12.77 -2.48
CA ARG A 301 5.37 12.06 -1.26
C ARG A 301 4.87 10.66 -1.53
N LYS A 302 4.02 10.47 -2.55
CA LYS A 302 3.46 9.14 -2.87
C LYS A 302 4.52 8.15 -3.37
N ASN A 303 5.62 8.65 -3.96
CA ASN A 303 6.72 7.81 -4.42
C ASN A 303 7.69 7.31 -3.33
N LYS A 304 7.60 7.87 -2.12
CA LYS A 304 8.57 7.58 -1.06
C LYS A 304 8.16 6.47 -0.12
N TYR A 305 6.88 6.06 -0.14
CA TYR A 305 6.36 5.23 0.94
C TYR A 305 5.94 3.86 0.46
N ASP A 306 6.37 2.87 1.21
CA ASP A 306 5.79 1.53 1.17
C ASP A 306 4.35 1.59 1.71
N PHE A 307 3.52 0.66 1.32
CA PHE A 307 2.12 0.64 1.73
C PHE A 307 1.74 -0.71 2.35
N PHE A 308 0.59 -0.74 3.00
CA PHE A 308 0.09 -1.92 3.66
C PHE A 308 -1.24 -2.34 3.04
N ILE A 309 -1.47 -3.66 2.99
CA ILE A 309 -2.76 -4.26 2.65
C ILE A 309 -3.26 -5.01 3.87
N HIS A 310 -4.48 -4.74 4.32
CA HIS A 310 -5.04 -5.40 5.48
C HIS A 310 -5.46 -6.84 5.13
N LYS A 311 -5.07 -7.81 5.96
CA LYS A 311 -5.39 -9.24 5.75
C LYS A 311 -6.89 -9.54 5.89
N ASN A 312 -7.58 -8.82 6.80
CA ASN A 312 -9.02 -8.92 7.06
C ASN A 312 -9.59 -7.57 7.54
N LEU A 313 -9.71 -6.62 6.62
CA LEU A 313 -10.20 -5.27 6.94
C LEU A 313 -11.62 -5.26 7.48
N LYS A 314 -12.52 -6.09 6.90
CA LYS A 314 -13.91 -6.20 7.35
C LYS A 314 -14.00 -6.58 8.83
N GLY A 315 -13.35 -7.66 9.22
CA GLY A 315 -13.37 -8.13 10.60
C GLY A 315 -12.73 -7.11 11.57
N PHE A 316 -11.69 -6.42 11.13
CA PHE A 316 -11.08 -5.34 11.91
C PHE A 316 -12.07 -4.20 12.12
N LEU A 317 -12.59 -3.59 11.07
CA LEU A 317 -13.47 -2.43 11.17
C LEU A 317 -14.79 -2.75 11.89
N GLN A 318 -15.31 -3.98 11.78
CA GLN A 318 -16.51 -4.39 12.53
C GLN A 318 -16.27 -4.47 14.04
N ARG A 319 -15.14 -5.02 14.47
CA ARG A 319 -14.77 -5.01 15.90
C ARG A 319 -14.60 -3.58 16.43
N GLU A 320 -13.97 -2.74 15.62
CA GLU A 320 -13.75 -1.34 15.95
C GLU A 320 -15.07 -0.53 15.97
N LEU A 321 -16.01 -0.87 15.09
CA LEU A 321 -17.35 -0.29 15.08
C LEU A 321 -18.14 -0.65 16.35
N ASP A 322 -18.10 -1.92 16.76
CA ASP A 322 -18.76 -2.35 17.98
C ASP A 322 -18.16 -1.66 19.23
N TYR A 323 -16.85 -1.45 19.24
CA TYR A 323 -16.18 -0.67 20.27
C TYR A 323 -16.60 0.79 20.23
N TYR A 324 -16.60 1.42 19.04
CA TYR A 324 -17.02 2.80 18.85
C TYR A 324 -18.44 3.04 19.35
N ILE A 325 -19.37 2.15 19.01
CA ILE A 325 -20.75 2.23 19.48
C ILE A 325 -20.81 2.20 21.01
N LYS A 326 -20.05 1.31 21.63
CA LYS A 326 -20.03 1.18 23.11
C LYS A 326 -19.42 2.39 23.82
N SER A 327 -18.42 3.04 23.21
CA SER A 327 -17.68 4.13 23.84
C SER A 327 -18.21 5.52 23.52
N GLU A 328 -18.82 5.71 22.35
CA GLU A 328 -19.19 7.04 21.85
C GLU A 328 -20.70 7.25 21.71
N LEU A 329 -21.45 6.17 21.46
CA LEU A 329 -22.89 6.27 21.21
C LEU A 329 -23.75 5.79 22.39
N ILE A 330 -23.19 5.00 23.28
CA ILE A 330 -23.89 4.53 24.49
C ILE A 330 -23.29 5.27 25.69
N ASN A 331 -24.02 6.25 26.20
CA ASN A 331 -23.65 6.90 27.46
C ASN A 331 -24.28 6.13 28.62
N VAL A 332 -23.45 5.63 29.52
CA VAL A 332 -23.92 4.92 30.72
C VAL A 332 -24.73 5.84 31.64
N ASP A 333 -24.43 7.13 31.64
CA ASP A 333 -25.18 8.13 32.42
C ASP A 333 -26.64 8.25 31.97
N ASP A 334 -26.96 7.97 30.71
CA ASP A 334 -28.33 7.93 30.22
C ASP A 334 -29.16 6.81 30.86
N LEU A 335 -28.51 5.81 31.48
CA LEU A 335 -29.15 4.70 32.19
C LEU A 335 -29.60 5.09 33.64
N TYR A 336 -29.15 6.21 34.16
CA TYR A 336 -29.41 6.66 35.53
C TYR A 336 -30.46 7.78 35.65
N VAL A 337 -31.26 8.03 34.60
CA VAL A 337 -32.30 9.08 34.61
C VAL A 337 -33.50 8.61 35.44
N THR A 338 -33.95 9.46 36.35
CA THR A 338 -34.95 9.14 37.39
C THR A 338 -36.41 9.21 36.93
N GLU A 339 -36.72 9.71 35.71
CA GLU A 339 -38.09 9.79 35.17
C GLU A 339 -38.38 8.64 34.21
N VAL A 340 -39.15 7.66 34.67
CA VAL A 340 -39.33 6.34 34.04
C VAL A 340 -40.02 6.41 32.67
N ASP A 341 -41.03 7.22 32.47
CA ASP A 341 -41.81 7.22 31.21
C ASP A 341 -41.11 7.86 30.02
N SER A 342 -40.33 8.92 30.25
CA SER A 342 -39.53 9.56 29.18
C SER A 342 -38.24 8.79 28.89
N TYR A 343 -37.83 7.94 29.81
CA TYR A 343 -36.62 7.10 29.67
C TYR A 343 -36.76 6.03 28.61
N PHE A 344 -37.86 5.27 28.66
CA PHE A 344 -38.06 4.18 27.69
C PHE A 344 -38.19 4.66 26.25
N ASP A 345 -38.80 5.81 26.02
CA ASP A 345 -38.95 6.34 24.66
C ASP A 345 -37.61 6.91 24.14
N ARG A 346 -36.80 7.57 24.99
CA ARG A 346 -35.43 7.97 24.64
C ARG A 346 -34.54 6.77 24.38
N LEU A 347 -34.59 5.74 25.21
CA LEU A 347 -33.82 4.51 25.03
C LEU A 347 -34.19 3.82 23.71
N LYS A 348 -35.49 3.70 23.40
CA LYS A 348 -35.96 3.14 22.10
C LYS A 348 -35.43 3.95 20.90
N HIS A 349 -35.47 5.28 21.01
CA HIS A 349 -34.96 6.16 19.96
C HIS A 349 -33.45 6.00 19.78
N ASN A 350 -32.67 6.01 20.88
CA ASN A 350 -31.23 5.82 20.83
C ASN A 350 -30.85 4.45 20.27
N VAL A 351 -31.52 3.37 20.67
CA VAL A 351 -31.29 2.03 20.14
C VAL A 351 -31.59 1.96 18.64
N LYS A 352 -32.69 2.58 18.18
CA LYS A 352 -33.01 2.64 16.74
C LYS A 352 -31.95 3.44 15.97
N THR A 353 -31.53 4.59 16.47
CA THR A 353 -30.48 5.43 15.85
C THR A 353 -29.15 4.69 15.74
N ILE A 354 -28.74 3.98 16.81
CA ILE A 354 -27.54 3.15 16.83
C ILE A 354 -27.65 2.03 15.78
N LYS A 355 -28.83 1.39 15.67
CA LYS A 355 -29.06 0.34 14.67
C LYS A 355 -28.92 0.88 13.24
N VAL A 356 -29.48 2.06 12.96
CA VAL A 356 -29.36 2.72 11.64
C VAL A 356 -27.90 3.08 11.37
N PHE A 357 -27.23 3.73 12.33
CA PHE A 357 -25.80 4.04 12.24
C PHE A 357 -24.97 2.77 11.92
N LYS A 358 -25.18 1.68 12.69
CA LYS A 358 -24.47 0.42 12.47
C LYS A 358 -24.72 -0.16 11.08
N ASN A 359 -25.96 -0.17 10.61
CA ASN A 359 -26.30 -0.71 9.28
C ASN A 359 -25.64 0.08 8.16
N ILE A 360 -25.59 1.41 8.27
CA ILE A 360 -24.93 2.28 7.28
C ILE A 360 -23.41 2.07 7.34
N ALA A 361 -22.83 2.06 8.55
CA ALA A 361 -21.42 1.81 8.74
C ALA A 361 -21.00 0.44 8.20
N ASP A 362 -21.78 -0.62 8.46
CA ASP A 362 -21.53 -1.97 7.92
C ASP A 362 -21.59 -1.98 6.37
N THR A 363 -22.47 -1.21 5.76
CA THR A 363 -22.54 -1.08 4.29
C THR A 363 -21.25 -0.45 3.73
N ILE A 364 -20.76 0.62 4.35
CA ILE A 364 -19.50 1.27 3.97
C ILE A 364 -18.32 0.31 4.22
N ILE A 365 -18.27 -0.34 5.38
CA ILE A 365 -17.23 -1.32 5.73
C ILE A 365 -17.19 -2.45 4.70
N GLN A 366 -18.35 -3.00 4.31
CA GLN A 366 -18.41 -4.05 3.32
C GLN A 366 -17.85 -3.60 1.97
N PHE A 367 -18.19 -2.40 1.54
CA PHE A 367 -17.71 -1.87 0.26
C PHE A 367 -16.21 -1.61 0.27
N VAL A 368 -15.69 -0.92 1.29
CA VAL A 368 -14.25 -0.66 1.44
C VAL A 368 -13.45 -1.98 1.53
N SER A 369 -13.97 -2.93 2.27
CA SER A 369 -13.33 -4.25 2.44
C SER A 369 -13.28 -5.07 1.15
N GLN A 370 -14.26 -4.95 0.27
CA GLN A 370 -14.23 -5.63 -1.04
C GLN A 370 -13.08 -5.12 -1.91
N ILE A 371 -12.80 -3.81 -1.86
CA ILE A 371 -11.68 -3.22 -2.59
C ILE A 371 -10.36 -3.72 -2.02
N GLU A 372 -10.23 -3.74 -0.69
CA GLU A 372 -9.03 -4.24 0.00
C GLU A 372 -8.80 -5.74 -0.27
N ASP A 373 -9.85 -6.54 -0.22
CA ASP A 373 -9.78 -7.97 -0.55
C ASP A 373 -9.35 -8.23 -2.00
N PHE A 374 -9.75 -7.35 -2.91
CA PHE A 374 -9.30 -7.43 -4.30
C PHE A 374 -7.80 -7.12 -4.42
N GLN A 375 -7.32 -6.10 -3.72
CA GLN A 375 -5.90 -5.77 -3.65
C GLN A 375 -5.08 -6.92 -3.05
N LYS A 376 -5.58 -7.50 -1.95
CA LYS A 376 -4.98 -8.67 -1.30
C LYS A 376 -4.86 -9.85 -2.26
N LYS A 377 -5.93 -10.20 -2.97
CA LYS A 377 -5.90 -11.27 -3.98
C LYS A 377 -4.90 -11.02 -5.10
N LEU A 378 -4.76 -9.77 -5.54
CA LEU A 378 -3.75 -9.40 -6.53
C LEU A 378 -2.32 -9.49 -5.97
N TRP A 379 -2.12 -9.14 -4.71
CA TRP A 379 -0.83 -9.30 -4.04
C TRP A 379 -0.45 -10.78 -3.88
N GLU A 380 -1.36 -11.59 -3.37
CA GLU A 380 -1.15 -13.03 -3.12
C GLU A 380 -1.01 -13.86 -4.40
N LYS A 381 -1.43 -13.32 -5.54
CA LYS A 381 -1.37 -14.03 -6.82
C LYS A 381 0.07 -14.27 -7.26
N LYS A 382 0.36 -15.50 -7.74
CA LYS A 382 1.64 -15.82 -8.39
C LYS A 382 1.95 -14.83 -9.51
N LYS A 383 3.18 -14.32 -9.52
CA LYS A 383 3.66 -13.43 -10.58
C LYS A 383 4.25 -14.23 -11.72
N PHE A 384 4.25 -13.66 -12.92
CA PHE A 384 4.89 -14.26 -14.08
C PHE A 384 6.40 -14.09 -13.96
N VAL A 385 7.14 -15.09 -14.39
CA VAL A 385 8.57 -14.99 -14.68
C VAL A 385 8.71 -14.17 -15.97
N LEU A 386 9.44 -13.05 -15.91
CA LEU A 386 9.61 -12.15 -17.05
C LEU A 386 10.68 -12.64 -18.02
N SER A 387 11.79 -13.14 -17.49
CA SER A 387 12.88 -13.74 -18.26
C SER A 387 13.52 -14.85 -17.45
N THR A 388 14.08 -15.81 -18.15
CA THR A 388 14.89 -16.89 -17.57
C THR A 388 16.16 -16.97 -18.38
N GLU A 389 17.31 -16.84 -17.73
CA GLU A 389 18.61 -16.95 -18.35
C GLU A 389 19.37 -18.14 -17.77
N TRP A 390 20.31 -18.65 -18.52
CA TRP A 390 21.15 -19.77 -18.13
C TRP A 390 22.61 -19.35 -18.16
N VAL A 391 23.32 -19.74 -17.14
CA VAL A 391 24.77 -19.57 -17.05
C VAL A 391 25.41 -20.94 -17.02
N ILE A 392 26.21 -21.25 -18.02
CA ILE A 392 26.81 -22.57 -18.21
C ILE A 392 28.30 -22.41 -18.40
N THR A 393 29.12 -23.04 -17.56
CA THR A 393 30.58 -23.02 -17.72
C THR A 393 31.03 -23.86 -18.89
N ILE A 394 32.13 -23.49 -19.50
CA ILE A 394 32.68 -24.17 -20.69
C ILE A 394 32.94 -25.65 -20.43
N ASP A 395 33.48 -26.04 -19.28
CA ASP A 395 33.69 -27.44 -18.89
C ASP A 395 32.37 -28.23 -18.87
N ARG A 396 31.30 -27.66 -18.31
CA ARG A 396 29.97 -28.29 -18.30
C ARG A 396 29.38 -28.39 -19.69
N LEU A 397 29.59 -27.37 -20.52
CA LEU A 397 29.15 -27.41 -21.92
C LEU A 397 29.83 -28.60 -22.66
N VAL A 398 31.13 -28.71 -22.53
CA VAL A 398 31.90 -29.83 -23.16
C VAL A 398 31.49 -31.19 -22.61
N GLU A 399 31.30 -31.29 -21.28
CA GLU A 399 30.85 -32.52 -20.62
C GLU A 399 29.51 -33.01 -21.17
N TYR A 400 28.56 -32.10 -21.39
CA TYR A 400 27.19 -32.47 -21.71
C TYR A 400 26.94 -32.69 -23.18
N ILE A 401 27.51 -31.88 -24.09
CA ILE A 401 27.22 -31.95 -25.53
C ILE A 401 28.39 -32.45 -26.38
N GLY A 402 29.52 -32.72 -25.75
CA GLY A 402 30.74 -33.19 -26.44
C GLY A 402 31.56 -32.05 -27.05
N GLU A 403 32.86 -32.38 -27.31
CA GLU A 403 33.87 -31.40 -27.72
C GLU A 403 33.54 -30.69 -29.05
N GLU A 404 33.16 -31.45 -30.08
CA GLU A 404 32.90 -30.90 -31.41
C GLU A 404 31.72 -29.92 -31.44
N THR A 405 30.63 -30.26 -30.76
CA THR A 405 29.46 -29.37 -30.65
C THR A 405 29.75 -28.14 -29.81
N ALA A 406 30.44 -28.33 -28.68
CA ALA A 406 30.84 -27.23 -27.81
C ALA A 406 31.77 -26.23 -28.53
N LYS A 407 32.71 -26.72 -29.35
CA LYS A 407 33.61 -25.89 -30.14
C LYS A 407 32.86 -24.96 -31.09
N THR A 408 31.84 -25.49 -31.79
CA THR A 408 31.01 -24.69 -32.70
C THR A 408 30.30 -23.58 -31.96
N ILE A 409 29.76 -23.84 -30.75
CA ILE A 409 29.10 -22.83 -29.91
C ILE A 409 30.11 -21.80 -29.43
N LEU A 410 31.28 -22.23 -28.99
CA LEU A 410 32.31 -21.34 -28.49
C LEU A 410 32.87 -20.39 -29.56
N GLU A 411 32.94 -20.82 -30.82
CA GLU A 411 33.31 -19.94 -31.94
C GLU A 411 32.32 -18.75 -32.11
N GLU A 412 31.06 -18.92 -31.74
CA GLU A 412 30.06 -17.86 -31.72
C GLU A 412 30.15 -17.02 -30.44
N VAL A 413 30.30 -17.68 -29.30
CA VAL A 413 30.39 -17.04 -27.97
C VAL A 413 31.54 -16.03 -27.91
N ILE A 414 32.73 -16.40 -28.40
CA ILE A 414 33.91 -15.51 -28.39
C ILE A 414 33.83 -14.31 -29.34
N LYS A 415 32.88 -14.30 -30.26
CA LYS A 415 32.59 -13.16 -31.15
C LYS A 415 31.63 -12.17 -30.47
N ASN A 416 30.98 -12.58 -29.39
CA ASN A 416 30.03 -11.72 -28.69
C ASN A 416 30.79 -10.74 -27.76
N GLU A 417 30.82 -9.47 -28.15
CA GLU A 417 31.53 -8.43 -27.41
C GLU A 417 31.04 -8.25 -25.96
N LYS A 418 29.74 -8.45 -25.72
CA LYS A 418 29.16 -8.32 -24.37
C LYS A 418 29.62 -9.44 -23.45
N GLN A 419 29.62 -10.68 -23.93
CA GLN A 419 30.11 -11.81 -23.16
C GLN A 419 31.61 -11.69 -22.88
N VAL A 420 32.38 -11.26 -23.85
CA VAL A 420 33.82 -11.03 -23.67
C VAL A 420 34.08 -9.88 -22.68
N ALA A 421 33.29 -8.83 -22.73
CA ALA A 421 33.40 -7.74 -21.78
C ALA A 421 33.09 -8.18 -20.34
N GLU A 422 32.02 -8.96 -20.13
CA GLU A 422 31.71 -9.55 -18.82
C GLU A 422 32.84 -10.44 -18.29
N TRP A 423 33.41 -11.29 -19.14
CA TRP A 423 34.55 -12.11 -18.73
C TRP A 423 35.75 -11.27 -18.30
N LYS A 424 36.05 -10.18 -19.00
CA LYS A 424 37.13 -9.25 -18.64
C LYS A 424 36.87 -8.56 -17.31
N GLU A 425 35.62 -8.15 -17.08
CA GLU A 425 35.19 -7.51 -15.83
C GLU A 425 35.32 -8.48 -14.63
N LEU A 426 34.85 -9.71 -14.79
CA LEU A 426 34.82 -10.69 -13.70
C LEU A 426 36.17 -11.34 -13.41
N PHE A 427 36.98 -11.59 -14.43
CA PHE A 427 38.20 -12.41 -14.32
C PHE A 427 39.49 -11.68 -14.70
N GLY A 428 39.40 -10.45 -15.16
CA GLY A 428 40.53 -9.63 -15.57
C GLY A 428 40.99 -9.86 -17.01
N GLU A 429 41.74 -8.89 -17.56
CA GLU A 429 42.20 -8.94 -18.97
C GLU A 429 43.28 -9.99 -19.24
N GLU A 430 44.00 -10.41 -18.20
CA GLU A 430 45.14 -11.36 -18.31
C GLU A 430 44.66 -12.74 -18.81
N ILE A 431 43.42 -13.13 -18.51
CA ILE A 431 42.82 -14.40 -19.00
C ILE A 431 42.81 -14.46 -20.52
N PHE A 432 42.76 -13.32 -21.22
CA PHE A 432 42.65 -13.25 -22.66
C PHE A 432 44.01 -13.19 -23.38
N ALA A 433 45.11 -12.96 -22.69
CA ALA A 433 46.43 -12.80 -23.33
C ALA A 433 46.86 -14.03 -24.11
N ASP A 434 46.48 -15.22 -23.68
CA ASP A 434 46.94 -16.48 -24.25
C ASP A 434 45.86 -17.38 -24.90
N TRP A 435 44.58 -16.96 -24.88
CA TRP A 435 43.47 -17.79 -25.36
C TRP A 435 43.62 -18.27 -26.83
N LYS A 436 44.26 -17.48 -27.70
CA LYS A 436 44.55 -17.84 -29.10
C LYS A 436 45.55 -18.96 -29.23
N LYS A 437 46.29 -19.28 -28.18
CA LYS A 437 47.33 -20.34 -28.15
C LYS A 437 46.81 -21.66 -27.60
N ILE A 438 45.65 -21.65 -26.91
CA ILE A 438 45.08 -22.82 -26.25
C ILE A 438 44.40 -23.69 -27.29
N LYS A 439 44.89 -24.94 -27.44
CA LYS A 439 44.20 -25.94 -28.24
C LYS A 439 43.08 -26.55 -27.42
N PHE A 440 41.87 -26.56 -27.96
CA PHE A 440 40.68 -27.08 -27.29
C PHE A 440 40.84 -28.54 -26.84
N SER A 441 41.56 -29.35 -27.63
CA SER A 441 41.90 -30.73 -27.31
C SER A 441 42.79 -30.90 -26.07
N GLU A 442 43.58 -29.91 -25.73
CA GLU A 442 44.44 -29.94 -24.56
C GLU A 442 43.68 -29.60 -23.27
N LEU A 443 42.60 -28.81 -23.38
CA LEU A 443 41.74 -28.46 -22.24
C LEU A 443 40.93 -29.65 -21.70
N VAL A 444 40.47 -30.53 -22.57
CA VAL A 444 39.61 -31.68 -22.22
C VAL A 444 40.43 -32.85 -21.65
N GLN A 445 41.69 -33.02 -22.05
CA GLN A 445 42.55 -34.11 -21.53
C GLN A 445 43.07 -33.86 -20.12
N SER A 446 43.19 -32.61 -19.70
CA SER A 446 43.73 -32.29 -18.38
C SER A 446 42.80 -32.68 -17.22
N ASP A 447 41.51 -32.78 -17.45
CA ASP A 447 40.53 -33.04 -16.36
C ASP A 447 40.31 -34.55 -16.10
N LYS A 448 40.65 -35.45 -17.08
CA LYS A 448 40.51 -36.89 -16.89
C LYS A 448 41.56 -37.49 -15.98
N ASP A 449 42.74 -36.88 -15.88
CA ASP A 449 43.87 -37.38 -15.08
C ASP A 449 44.01 -36.73 -13.70
N LYS A 450 43.19 -35.70 -13.35
CA LYS A 450 43.29 -34.96 -12.11
C LYS A 450 42.05 -35.01 -11.22
N GLN A 451 41.60 -36.23 -10.87
CA GLN A 451 40.66 -36.42 -9.74
C GLN A 451 41.34 -36.26 -8.36
N THR A 452 42.35 -35.42 -8.21
CA THR A 452 43.02 -35.18 -6.94
C THR A 452 43.07 -33.70 -6.63
N LYS A 453 42.32 -33.35 -5.58
CA LYS A 453 42.43 -32.18 -4.71
C LYS A 453 42.71 -30.84 -5.41
N LEU A 454 41.68 -29.98 -5.44
CA LEU A 454 41.80 -28.53 -5.64
C LEU A 454 42.72 -27.93 -4.57
N ASP A 455 43.99 -27.80 -4.85
CA ASP A 455 44.94 -27.04 -4.08
C ASP A 455 45.15 -25.69 -4.78
N PHE A 456 44.57 -24.65 -4.26
CA PHE A 456 44.62 -23.29 -4.81
C PHE A 456 45.96 -22.60 -4.69
N SER A 457 47.01 -23.31 -4.28
CA SER A 457 48.30 -22.72 -3.92
C SER A 457 49.44 -22.86 -4.94
N GLN A 458 49.23 -23.46 -6.14
CA GLN A 458 50.32 -23.60 -7.13
C GLN A 458 49.93 -23.21 -8.59
N ASN A 459 50.71 -22.33 -9.12
CA ASN A 459 50.82 -21.61 -10.38
C ASN A 459 50.69 -22.40 -11.74
N ASN A 460 49.59 -23.11 -11.95
CA ASN A 460 49.15 -23.49 -13.30
C ASN A 460 47.76 -22.92 -13.60
N SER A 461 47.58 -21.66 -13.28
CA SER A 461 46.28 -21.03 -13.12
C SER A 461 45.53 -20.71 -14.44
N ASN A 462 46.20 -20.58 -15.56
CA ASN A 462 45.55 -20.02 -16.75
C ASN A 462 44.75 -21.05 -17.57
N GLU A 463 45.15 -22.32 -17.63
CA GLU A 463 44.41 -23.35 -18.38
C GLU A 463 43.12 -23.78 -17.70
N ILE A 464 43.12 -23.90 -16.38
CA ILE A 464 41.96 -24.27 -15.58
C ILE A 464 40.94 -23.11 -15.57
N ALA A 465 41.39 -21.85 -15.60
CA ALA A 465 40.55 -20.69 -15.57
C ALA A 465 39.61 -20.60 -16.80
N TRP A 466 40.08 -20.97 -17.99
CA TRP A 466 39.26 -20.93 -19.21
C TRP A 466 38.08 -21.88 -19.20
N LEU A 467 38.22 -23.08 -18.68
CA LEU A 467 37.17 -24.08 -18.58
C LEU A 467 36.04 -23.63 -17.63
N LYS A 468 36.33 -22.74 -16.70
CA LYS A 468 35.37 -22.22 -15.74
C LYS A 468 34.69 -20.92 -16.17
N LEU A 469 35.05 -20.37 -17.35
CA LEU A 469 34.36 -19.20 -17.88
C LEU A 469 32.89 -19.48 -18.11
N PRO A 470 31.98 -18.64 -17.59
CA PRO A 470 30.54 -18.81 -17.77
C PRO A 470 30.08 -18.27 -19.13
N ILE A 471 29.21 -18.97 -19.79
CA ILE A 471 28.43 -18.48 -20.92
C ILE A 471 27.08 -18.05 -20.38
N ASP A 472 26.79 -16.74 -20.41
CA ASP A 472 25.51 -16.20 -19.95
C ASP A 472 24.60 -15.92 -21.14
N THR A 473 23.46 -16.60 -21.19
CA THR A 473 22.49 -16.47 -22.29
C THR A 473 21.87 -15.07 -22.39
N VAL A 474 21.99 -14.23 -21.36
CA VAL A 474 21.49 -12.84 -21.37
C VAL A 474 22.14 -11.98 -22.46
N HIS A 475 23.38 -12.31 -22.82
CA HIS A 475 24.15 -11.57 -23.82
C HIS A 475 23.81 -11.95 -25.27
N PHE A 476 23.01 -13.00 -25.47
CA PHE A 476 22.76 -13.58 -26.79
C PHE A 476 21.33 -13.38 -27.26
N PRO A 477 21.10 -13.39 -28.60
CA PRO A 477 19.77 -13.41 -29.17
C PRO A 477 18.98 -14.66 -28.75
N LYS A 478 17.66 -14.53 -28.76
CA LYS A 478 16.74 -15.60 -28.36
C LYS A 478 16.98 -16.92 -29.13
N ASP A 479 17.32 -16.82 -30.41
CA ASP A 479 17.54 -18.01 -31.27
C ASP A 479 18.78 -18.78 -30.84
N PHE A 480 19.88 -18.10 -30.51
CA PHE A 480 21.08 -18.74 -29.96
C PHE A 480 20.76 -19.46 -28.65
N LYS A 481 20.05 -18.76 -27.75
CA LYS A 481 19.65 -19.35 -26.47
C LYS A 481 18.81 -20.61 -26.66
N ILE A 482 17.80 -20.58 -27.55
CA ILE A 482 16.94 -21.73 -27.81
C ILE A 482 17.77 -22.88 -28.38
N ASP A 483 18.67 -22.63 -29.36
CA ASP A 483 19.52 -23.64 -29.96
C ASP A 483 20.45 -24.29 -28.92
N LEU A 484 21.10 -23.49 -28.09
CA LEU A 484 21.95 -23.96 -26.99
C LEU A 484 21.17 -24.84 -26.01
N LEU A 485 20.01 -24.39 -25.55
CA LEU A 485 19.19 -25.13 -24.59
C LEU A 485 18.63 -26.41 -25.18
N ASN A 486 18.24 -26.43 -26.45
CA ASN A 486 17.79 -27.64 -27.15
C ASN A 486 18.91 -28.69 -27.22
N LYS A 487 20.11 -28.30 -27.64
CA LYS A 487 21.27 -29.20 -27.69
C LYS A 487 21.62 -29.82 -26.35
N LEU A 488 21.51 -29.01 -25.28
CA LEU A 488 21.70 -29.49 -23.91
C LEU A 488 20.58 -30.42 -23.46
N SER A 489 19.32 -30.05 -23.70
CA SER A 489 18.15 -30.81 -23.25
C SER A 489 18.02 -32.18 -23.95
N GLU A 490 18.61 -32.34 -25.15
CA GLU A 490 18.71 -33.65 -25.82
C GLU A 490 19.60 -34.65 -25.05
N LYS A 491 20.51 -34.16 -24.22
CA LYS A 491 21.52 -34.96 -23.52
C LYS A 491 21.29 -35.07 -22.02
N ILE A 492 20.75 -34.03 -21.41
CA ILE A 492 20.59 -33.93 -19.96
C ILE A 492 19.25 -33.29 -19.60
N ASP A 493 18.77 -33.57 -18.39
CA ASP A 493 17.77 -32.73 -17.74
C ASP A 493 18.46 -31.50 -17.14
N LEU A 494 18.19 -30.34 -17.73
CA LEU A 494 18.82 -29.08 -17.34
C LEU A 494 18.48 -28.70 -15.89
N GLU A 495 17.28 -28.98 -15.44
CA GLU A 495 16.86 -28.63 -14.08
C GLU A 495 17.51 -29.50 -13.01
N GLU A 496 17.71 -30.80 -13.30
CA GLU A 496 18.43 -31.72 -12.41
C GLU A 496 19.94 -31.43 -12.36
N LYS A 497 20.49 -30.93 -13.46
CA LYS A 497 21.93 -30.63 -13.58
C LYS A 497 22.30 -29.20 -13.16
N ALA A 498 21.31 -28.34 -12.91
CA ALA A 498 21.59 -27.00 -12.44
C ALA A 498 22.11 -27.02 -10.99
N ASP A 499 23.29 -26.44 -10.78
CA ASP A 499 23.92 -26.34 -9.45
C ASP A 499 23.23 -25.31 -8.54
N GLY A 500 22.51 -24.34 -9.12
CA GLY A 500 21.83 -23.30 -8.37
C GLY A 500 20.82 -22.51 -9.20
N LEU A 501 19.99 -21.79 -8.50
CA LEU A 501 19.01 -20.85 -9.03
C LEU A 501 19.18 -19.49 -8.37
N VAL A 502 19.41 -18.44 -9.18
CA VAL A 502 19.38 -17.05 -8.74
C VAL A 502 18.06 -16.44 -9.18
N MET A 503 17.32 -15.87 -8.25
CA MET A 503 16.02 -15.26 -8.51
C MET A 503 16.02 -13.79 -8.11
N HIS A 504 15.88 -12.89 -9.07
CA HIS A 504 15.69 -11.46 -8.84
C HIS A 504 14.20 -11.15 -8.75
N SER A 505 13.70 -10.98 -7.54
CA SER A 505 12.27 -10.78 -7.27
C SER A 505 12.07 -10.08 -5.92
N ASP A 506 10.88 -9.52 -5.68
CA ASP A 506 10.46 -9.29 -4.30
C ASP A 506 10.47 -10.62 -3.55
N ASN A 507 11.02 -10.61 -2.33
CA ASN A 507 11.22 -11.82 -1.53
C ASN A 507 9.91 -12.61 -1.30
N TYR A 508 8.79 -11.91 -1.03
CA TYR A 508 7.50 -12.57 -0.81
C TYR A 508 7.04 -13.36 -2.05
N HIS A 509 7.12 -12.73 -3.23
CA HIS A 509 6.72 -13.36 -4.49
C HIS A 509 7.73 -14.42 -4.96
N GLY A 510 9.01 -14.21 -4.69
CA GLY A 510 10.04 -15.22 -4.92
C GLY A 510 9.76 -16.51 -4.15
N ASN A 511 9.41 -16.40 -2.86
CA ASN A 511 9.04 -17.56 -2.05
C ASN A 511 7.78 -18.27 -2.60
N ILE A 512 6.74 -17.53 -3.05
CA ILE A 512 5.56 -18.12 -3.68
C ILE A 512 5.91 -18.89 -4.96
N LEU A 513 6.83 -18.38 -5.77
CA LEU A 513 7.28 -19.09 -6.98
C LEU A 513 8.07 -20.33 -6.62
N MET A 514 8.98 -20.23 -5.65
CA MET A 514 9.79 -21.35 -5.16
C MET A 514 8.95 -22.45 -4.53
N SER A 515 7.90 -22.12 -3.77
CA SER A 515 7.04 -23.14 -3.15
C SER A 515 6.36 -24.04 -4.17
N GLY A 516 6.15 -23.56 -5.40
CA GLY A 516 5.61 -24.38 -6.48
C GLY A 516 6.51 -25.56 -6.89
N LYS A 517 7.83 -25.44 -6.69
CA LYS A 517 8.82 -26.47 -7.06
C LYS A 517 9.49 -27.11 -5.84
N TYR A 518 9.80 -26.33 -4.82
CA TYR A 518 10.61 -26.72 -3.67
C TYR A 518 9.79 -26.88 -2.39
N ASN A 519 8.48 -27.15 -2.50
CA ASN A 519 7.62 -27.41 -1.34
C ASN A 519 8.17 -28.58 -0.51
N ASN A 520 8.29 -28.38 0.79
CA ASN A 520 8.80 -29.37 1.75
C ASN A 520 10.17 -30.00 1.37
N SER A 521 11.06 -29.24 0.72
CA SER A 521 12.32 -29.80 0.23
C SER A 521 13.57 -29.05 0.72
N ILE A 522 13.45 -27.86 1.25
CA ILE A 522 14.58 -27.02 1.67
C ILE A 522 15.00 -27.38 3.10
N LYS A 523 16.27 -27.72 3.28
CA LYS A 523 16.85 -28.14 4.58
C LYS A 523 17.48 -26.98 5.36
N CYS A 524 17.92 -25.94 4.68
CA CYS A 524 18.52 -24.77 5.30
C CYS A 524 18.09 -23.49 4.60
N ILE A 525 17.66 -22.49 5.37
CA ILE A 525 17.33 -21.15 4.87
C ILE A 525 18.16 -20.13 5.67
N TYR A 526 19.01 -19.39 4.98
CA TYR A 526 19.72 -18.25 5.53
C TYR A 526 19.12 -16.95 4.98
N ILE A 527 18.82 -16.00 5.86
CA ILE A 527 18.35 -14.67 5.45
C ILE A 527 19.14 -13.59 6.17
N ASP A 528 19.41 -12.51 5.46
CA ASP A 528 20.06 -11.30 5.94
C ASP A 528 19.12 -10.11 5.64
N PRO A 529 18.14 -9.85 6.53
CA PRO A 529 17.15 -8.77 6.33
C PRO A 529 17.79 -7.41 6.61
N PRO A 530 17.16 -6.31 6.16
CA PRO A 530 17.58 -4.98 6.61
C PRO A 530 17.45 -4.88 8.13
N TYR A 531 18.51 -4.41 8.80
CA TYR A 531 18.60 -4.37 10.28
C TYR A 531 17.82 -3.20 10.90
N ASN A 532 17.22 -2.36 10.09
CA ASN A 532 16.42 -1.23 10.54
C ASN A 532 17.22 -0.17 11.33
N GLY A 533 18.54 -0.22 11.23
CA GLY A 533 19.47 0.74 11.79
C GLY A 533 19.67 1.97 10.90
N LYS A 534 20.52 2.91 11.31
CA LYS A 534 20.80 4.15 10.56
C LYS A 534 21.36 3.93 9.15
N SER A 535 22.07 2.81 8.94
CA SER A 535 22.70 2.45 7.66
C SER A 535 21.80 1.67 6.70
N SER A 536 20.65 1.19 7.17
CA SER A 536 19.72 0.36 6.40
C SER A 536 18.26 0.73 6.70
N GLU A 537 17.98 2.02 6.73
CA GLU A 537 16.63 2.51 7.01
C GLU A 537 15.65 2.10 5.91
N ILE A 538 14.59 1.37 6.32
CA ILE A 538 13.41 1.22 5.50
C ILE A 538 12.58 2.49 5.66
N ILE A 539 12.19 3.10 4.55
CA ILE A 539 11.37 4.32 4.59
C ILE A 539 9.94 3.92 4.89
N TYR A 540 9.48 4.20 6.11
CA TYR A 540 8.12 3.92 6.54
C TYR A 540 7.23 5.16 6.38
N LYS A 541 6.02 4.98 5.88
CA LYS A 541 5.01 6.02 5.80
C LYS A 541 4.57 6.52 7.18
N ASN A 542 4.54 5.63 8.13
CA ASN A 542 4.16 5.89 9.52
C ASN A 542 5.40 5.86 10.41
N THR A 543 5.36 6.58 11.51
CA THR A 543 6.41 6.58 12.54
C THR A 543 6.58 5.23 13.27
N PHE A 544 5.91 4.17 12.81
CA PHE A 544 5.93 2.82 13.39
C PHE A 544 7.07 1.97 12.82
N LYS A 545 8.28 2.41 13.02
CA LYS A 545 9.50 1.79 12.49
C LYS A 545 9.58 0.28 12.81
N HIS A 546 9.51 -0.07 14.08
CA HIS A 546 9.60 -1.47 14.54
C HIS A 546 8.39 -2.30 14.12
N SER A 547 7.18 -1.78 14.26
CA SER A 547 5.95 -2.48 13.87
C SER A 547 5.93 -2.83 12.38
N SER A 548 6.34 -1.90 11.52
CA SER A 548 6.41 -2.12 10.07
C SER A 548 7.47 -3.16 9.72
N TRP A 549 8.63 -3.11 10.37
CA TRP A 549 9.70 -4.10 10.18
C TRP A 549 9.26 -5.50 10.62
N VAL A 550 8.62 -5.63 11.78
CA VAL A 550 8.08 -6.92 12.26
C VAL A 550 7.06 -7.48 11.29
N THR A 551 6.18 -6.63 10.72
CA THR A 551 5.22 -7.05 9.69
C THR A 551 5.91 -7.54 8.43
N LEU A 552 6.94 -6.82 7.95
CA LEU A 552 7.79 -7.24 6.84
C LEU A 552 8.34 -8.64 7.08
N MET A 553 8.96 -8.85 8.24
CA MET A 553 9.59 -10.11 8.61
C MET A 553 8.55 -11.24 8.76
N GLN A 554 7.44 -10.98 9.45
CA GLN A 554 6.38 -11.98 9.62
C GLN A 554 5.90 -12.51 8.28
N ASN A 555 5.58 -11.63 7.34
CA ASN A 555 5.05 -12.04 6.03
C ASN A 555 6.02 -12.97 5.30
N ARG A 556 7.34 -12.66 5.33
CA ARG A 556 8.38 -13.47 4.65
C ARG A 556 8.68 -14.76 5.38
N ILE A 557 8.67 -14.74 6.70
CA ILE A 557 8.84 -15.95 7.51
C ILE A 557 7.67 -16.90 7.29
N GLN A 558 6.44 -16.42 7.32
CA GLN A 558 5.25 -17.25 7.15
C GLN A 558 5.23 -17.94 5.79
N ILE A 559 5.44 -17.20 4.70
CA ILE A 559 5.41 -17.80 3.35
C ILE A 559 6.58 -18.78 3.15
N SER A 560 7.74 -18.55 3.74
CA SER A 560 8.88 -19.46 3.64
C SER A 560 8.69 -20.80 4.34
N LYS A 561 7.69 -20.93 5.24
CA LYS A 561 7.39 -22.20 5.92
C LYS A 561 6.94 -23.30 4.95
N GLU A 562 6.35 -22.93 3.82
CA GLU A 562 5.97 -23.90 2.78
C GLU A 562 7.15 -24.65 2.19
N LEU A 563 8.36 -24.08 2.26
CA LEU A 563 9.59 -24.70 1.78
C LEU A 563 10.20 -25.69 2.78
N PHE A 564 9.78 -25.69 4.06
CA PHE A 564 10.44 -26.42 5.13
C PHE A 564 10.20 -27.91 5.05
N THR A 565 11.27 -28.68 5.25
CA THR A 565 11.21 -30.08 5.67
C THR A 565 11.00 -30.16 7.19
N GLU A 566 10.80 -31.36 7.73
CA GLU A 566 10.71 -31.59 9.18
C GLU A 566 11.95 -31.09 9.96
N ASN A 567 13.11 -31.12 9.32
CA ASN A 567 14.40 -30.82 9.93
C ASN A 567 15.05 -29.55 9.35
N THR A 568 14.28 -28.60 8.87
CA THR A 568 14.80 -27.35 8.32
C THR A 568 15.41 -26.47 9.40
N VAL A 569 16.62 -25.97 9.15
CA VAL A 569 17.26 -24.95 9.95
C VAL A 569 17.06 -23.60 9.28
N LYS A 570 16.53 -22.63 10.02
CA LYS A 570 16.42 -21.25 9.57
C LYS A 570 17.39 -20.36 10.34
N ILE A 571 18.25 -19.67 9.64
CA ILE A 571 19.24 -18.73 10.19
C ILE A 571 18.82 -17.32 9.75
N VAL A 572 18.78 -16.39 10.71
CA VAL A 572 18.48 -14.98 10.46
C VAL A 572 19.60 -14.15 11.04
N ALA A 573 20.36 -13.47 10.20
CA ALA A 573 21.32 -12.47 10.64
C ALA A 573 20.59 -11.21 11.10
N ILE A 574 21.00 -10.61 12.20
CA ILE A 574 20.38 -9.39 12.74
C ILE A 574 21.36 -8.70 13.70
N ASP A 575 21.24 -7.38 13.84
CA ASP A 575 21.96 -6.58 14.82
C ASP A 575 21.11 -6.26 16.07
N GLU A 576 21.65 -5.44 16.94
CA GLU A 576 21.02 -5.04 18.20
C GLU A 576 19.73 -4.22 18.02
N ASN A 577 19.48 -3.61 16.86
CA ASN A 577 18.31 -2.74 16.67
C ASN A 577 16.98 -3.51 16.70
N GLU A 578 16.96 -4.74 16.17
CA GLU A 578 15.72 -5.52 16.03
C GLU A 578 15.81 -6.95 16.59
N VAL A 579 16.91 -7.33 17.24
CA VAL A 579 17.10 -8.71 17.76
C VAL A 579 16.00 -9.13 18.73
N GLU A 580 15.55 -8.22 19.59
CA GLU A 580 14.49 -8.53 20.57
C GLU A 580 13.14 -8.74 19.90
N HIS A 581 12.76 -7.85 18.97
CA HIS A 581 11.51 -7.97 18.22
C HIS A 581 11.50 -9.24 17.36
N LEU A 582 12.62 -9.54 16.70
CA LEU A 582 12.79 -10.76 15.93
C LEU A 582 12.66 -12.00 16.83
N GLY A 583 13.30 -11.98 18.00
CA GLY A 583 13.21 -13.07 18.96
C GLY A 583 11.77 -13.37 19.38
N MET A 584 11.00 -12.34 19.74
CA MET A 584 9.58 -12.47 20.08
C MET A 584 8.74 -12.99 18.90
N LEU A 585 8.98 -12.47 17.69
CA LEU A 585 8.31 -12.92 16.47
C LEU A 585 8.57 -14.40 16.20
N LEU A 586 9.85 -14.83 16.24
CA LEU A 586 10.23 -16.21 15.96
C LEU A 586 9.66 -17.16 17.01
N LYS A 587 9.64 -16.77 18.30
CA LYS A 587 8.99 -17.55 19.36
C LYS A 587 7.51 -17.76 19.10
N GLY A 588 6.80 -16.71 18.68
CA GLY A 588 5.38 -16.83 18.29
C GLY A 588 5.16 -17.73 17.07
N GLU A 589 6.09 -17.70 16.08
CA GLU A 589 5.95 -18.47 14.85
C GLU A 589 6.41 -19.94 14.95
N PHE A 590 7.39 -20.25 15.81
CA PHE A 590 8.02 -21.58 15.91
C PHE A 590 8.01 -22.21 17.31
N GLY A 591 7.67 -21.45 18.34
CA GLY A 591 7.70 -21.86 19.74
C GLY A 591 9.08 -21.67 20.40
N ASP A 592 9.08 -21.37 21.70
CA ASP A 592 10.27 -20.98 22.48
C ASP A 592 11.44 -21.96 22.41
N LYS A 593 11.15 -23.26 22.48
CA LYS A 593 12.18 -24.32 22.54
C LYS A 593 12.96 -24.50 21.23
N LYS A 594 12.53 -23.84 20.15
CA LYS A 594 13.13 -23.98 18.82
C LYS A 594 14.05 -22.81 18.44
N ILE A 595 14.18 -21.81 19.31
CA ILE A 595 14.91 -20.58 19.01
C ILE A 595 16.19 -20.53 19.84
N THR A 596 17.31 -20.25 19.14
CA THR A 596 18.63 -20.04 19.77
C THR A 596 19.23 -18.76 19.19
N CYS A 597 19.64 -17.83 20.05
CA CYS A 597 20.40 -16.66 19.67
C CYS A 597 21.90 -16.96 19.83
N ILE A 598 22.66 -16.75 18.75
CA ILE A 598 24.12 -16.96 18.72
C ILE A 598 24.78 -15.61 18.50
N PRO A 599 25.42 -15.01 19.52
CA PRO A 599 26.17 -13.77 19.36
C PRO A 599 27.45 -14.00 18.53
N VAL A 600 27.68 -13.12 17.56
CA VAL A 600 28.86 -13.17 16.69
C VAL A 600 29.63 -11.87 16.87
N ILE A 601 30.92 -11.98 17.21
CA ILE A 601 31.81 -10.83 17.31
C ILE A 601 32.39 -10.55 15.93
N ILE A 602 31.91 -9.45 15.30
CA ILE A 602 32.34 -9.04 13.95
C ILE A 602 33.63 -8.21 14.02
N ASN A 603 33.83 -7.45 15.09
CA ASN A 603 34.98 -6.57 15.24
C ASN A 603 35.61 -6.70 16.64
N PRO A 604 36.65 -7.56 16.81
CA PRO A 604 37.28 -7.78 18.12
C PRO A 604 37.97 -6.55 18.73
N GLY A 605 38.21 -5.51 17.90
CA GLY A 605 38.88 -4.28 18.33
C GLY A 605 37.99 -3.17 18.86
N GLY A 606 36.68 -3.35 18.83
CA GLY A 606 35.65 -2.40 19.31
C GLY A 606 35.88 -0.96 18.84
N THR A 607 35.03 -0.46 17.97
CA THR A 607 34.84 0.99 17.78
C THR A 607 33.45 1.35 18.20
#